data_d07d2ceac52eeec79240bccc1bef9423
#
_entry.id   d07d2ceac52eeec79240bccc1bef9423
#
_cell.length_a   1.000
_cell.length_b   1.000
_cell.length_c   1.000
_cell.angle_alpha   90.00
_cell.angle_beta   90.00
_cell.angle_gamma   90.00
#
_symmetry.space_group_name_H-M   'P 1'
#
loop_
_entity.id
_entity.type
_entity.pdbx_description
1 polymer ?
#
loop_
_entity_poly.entity_id
_entity_poly.type
_entity_poly.pdbx_seq_one_letter_code
_entity_poly.pdbx_strand_id
1 'polypeptide(L)'
;MIEKIADADDTVMEKFLNGETPTEAEIMIAIRKGTIAMSIFPVICGSAFKNKGVQLLLDAVVDYLPSPLDIPPVKGIGPKGEEVVRTASDSEPFAGIAFKIMTDPFVGCRCIHRCRSRWS
;
A
#
# COMPACT_ATOMS: atom_id res chain seq x y z
N MET A 1 5.57 6.95 20.09
CA MET A 1 4.75 6.58 18.93
C MET A 1 3.90 7.78 18.49
N ILE A 2 3.06 8.34 19.34
CA ILE A 2 2.17 9.48 19.01
C ILE A 2 2.94 10.68 18.45
N GLU A 3 4.06 11.05 19.01
CA GLU A 3 4.95 12.13 18.54
C GLU A 3 5.36 11.94 17.06
N LYS A 4 5.73 10.71 16.68
CA LYS A 4 6.09 10.40 15.28
C LYS A 4 4.91 10.37 14.33
N ILE A 5 3.72 10.10 14.84
CA ILE A 5 2.49 10.14 14.06
C ILE A 5 2.04 11.59 13.87
N ALA A 6 2.23 12.42 14.89
CA ALA A 6 1.94 13.85 14.82
C ALA A 6 2.74 14.56 13.70
N ASP A 7 3.98 14.14 13.44
CA ASP A 7 4.78 14.66 12.32
C ASP A 7 4.13 14.44 10.93
N ALA A 8 3.19 13.51 10.82
CA ALA A 8 2.55 13.13 9.55
C ALA A 8 1.12 13.70 9.38
N ASP A 9 0.51 14.24 10.45
CA ASP A 9 -0.86 14.78 10.39
C ASP A 9 -1.03 15.97 11.33
N ASP A 10 -1.38 17.13 10.74
CA ASP A 10 -1.53 18.39 11.46
C ASP A 10 -2.60 18.34 12.56
N THR A 11 -3.66 17.56 12.35
CA THR A 11 -4.75 17.45 13.37
C THR A 11 -4.30 16.71 14.61
N VAL A 12 -3.46 15.68 14.43
CA VAL A 12 -2.84 14.95 15.55
C VAL A 12 -1.78 15.81 16.24
N MET A 13 -1.04 16.63 15.44
CA MET A 13 -0.06 17.55 15.96
C MET A 13 -0.68 18.61 16.87
N GLU A 14 -1.79 19.26 16.44
CA GLU A 14 -2.48 20.25 17.25
C GLU A 14 -2.96 19.68 18.59
N LYS A 15 -3.57 18.50 18.57
CA LYS A 15 -4.01 17.81 19.80
C LYS A 15 -2.84 17.47 20.71
N PHE A 16 -1.75 16.98 20.14
CA PHE A 16 -0.55 16.65 20.90
C PHE A 16 0.05 17.88 21.60
N LEU A 17 0.13 19.03 20.90
CA LEU A 17 0.61 20.30 21.48
C LEU A 17 -0.31 20.86 22.55
N ASN A 18 -1.62 20.65 22.43
CA ASN A 18 -2.61 21.05 23.44
C ASN A 18 -2.66 20.10 24.64
N GLY A 19 -1.89 19.02 24.63
CA GLY A 19 -1.91 18.01 25.70
C GLY A 19 -3.13 17.08 25.67
N GLU A 20 -3.88 17.08 24.57
CA GLU A 20 -5.00 16.18 24.34
C GLU A 20 -4.52 14.84 23.78
N THR A 21 -5.19 13.76 24.16
CA THR A 21 -4.91 12.44 23.58
C THR A 21 -5.74 12.25 22.31
N PRO A 22 -5.10 12.00 21.14
CA PRO A 22 -5.83 11.71 19.91
C PRO A 22 -6.58 10.38 20.04
N THR A 23 -7.72 10.27 19.37
CA THR A 23 -8.53 9.05 19.32
C THR A 23 -7.85 7.97 18.48
N GLU A 24 -8.21 6.71 18.71
CA GLU A 24 -7.67 5.57 17.95
C GLU A 24 -7.91 5.74 16.45
N ALA A 25 -9.09 6.19 16.04
CA ALA A 25 -9.42 6.43 14.63
C ALA A 25 -8.52 7.51 13.98
N GLU A 26 -8.23 8.59 14.68
CA GLU A 26 -7.32 9.64 14.20
C GLU A 26 -5.90 9.13 14.07
N ILE A 27 -5.45 8.31 15.00
CA ILE A 27 -4.13 7.66 14.95
C ILE A 27 -4.04 6.75 13.73
N MET A 28 -5.05 5.93 13.45
CA MET A 28 -5.07 5.04 12.29
C MET A 28 -5.03 5.82 10.96
N ILE A 29 -5.81 6.90 10.85
CA ILE A 29 -5.80 7.77 9.66
C ILE A 29 -4.42 8.41 9.46
N ALA A 30 -3.81 8.90 10.52
CA ALA A 30 -2.50 9.53 10.45
C ALA A 30 -1.39 8.53 10.10
N ILE A 31 -1.43 7.30 10.63
CA ILE A 31 -0.51 6.22 10.24
C ILE A 31 -0.68 5.90 8.76
N ARG A 32 -1.92 5.77 8.26
CA ARG A 32 -2.18 5.51 6.84
C ARG A 32 -1.62 6.63 5.95
N LYS A 33 -1.88 7.89 6.28
CA LYS A 33 -1.32 9.04 5.54
C LYS A 33 0.20 9.00 5.51
N GLY A 34 0.84 8.79 6.65
CA GLY A 34 2.30 8.70 6.76
C GLY A 34 2.88 7.52 5.99
N THR A 35 2.16 6.38 5.95
CA THR A 35 2.59 5.19 5.20
C THR A 35 2.48 5.42 3.69
N ILE A 36 1.39 6.01 3.21
CA ILE A 36 1.20 6.35 1.79
C ILE A 36 2.21 7.40 1.34
N ALA A 37 2.52 8.37 2.18
CA ALA A 37 3.56 9.39 1.94
C ALA A 37 4.99 8.86 2.09
N MET A 38 5.18 7.58 2.45
CA MET A 38 6.50 6.95 2.70
C MET A 38 7.31 7.64 3.81
N SER A 39 6.65 8.35 4.72
CA SER A 39 7.28 9.00 5.88
C SER A 39 7.28 8.13 7.14
N ILE A 40 6.36 7.18 7.23
CA ILE A 40 6.23 6.24 8.34
C ILE A 40 6.21 4.80 7.81
N PHE A 41 6.90 3.91 8.51
CA PHE A 41 6.92 2.47 8.24
C PHE A 41 6.42 1.73 9.48
N PRO A 42 5.14 1.30 9.52
CA PRO A 42 4.61 0.54 10.63
C PRO A 42 5.34 -0.80 10.79
N VAL A 43 5.78 -1.10 12.00
CA VAL A 43 6.43 -2.38 12.32
C VAL A 43 5.58 -3.13 13.34
N ILE A 44 5.21 -4.37 13.01
CA ILE A 44 4.32 -5.20 13.82
C ILE A 44 5.06 -6.48 14.20
N CYS A 45 4.92 -6.88 15.45
CA CYS A 45 5.52 -8.11 15.97
C CYS A 45 4.49 -9.23 16.04
N GLY A 46 4.88 -10.42 15.67
CA GLY A 46 4.05 -11.62 15.73
C GLY A 46 4.87 -12.90 15.68
N SER A 47 4.20 -14.03 15.84
CA SER A 47 4.78 -15.36 15.69
C SER A 47 3.90 -16.18 14.75
N ALA A 48 4.26 -16.22 13.47
CA ALA A 48 3.53 -16.96 12.45
C ALA A 48 3.48 -18.46 12.77
N PHE A 49 4.57 -19.02 13.27
CA PHE A 49 4.65 -20.43 13.65
C PHE A 49 3.68 -20.81 14.78
N LYS A 50 3.42 -19.89 15.70
CA LYS A 50 2.48 -20.05 16.82
C LYS A 50 1.08 -19.49 16.50
N ASN A 51 0.86 -19.03 15.27
CA ASN A 51 -0.37 -18.37 14.82
C ASN A 51 -0.80 -17.20 15.71
N LYS A 52 0.18 -16.41 16.22
CA LYS A 52 -0.08 -15.23 17.05
C LYS A 52 0.21 -13.95 16.29
N GLY A 53 -0.73 -12.99 16.31
CA GLY A 53 -0.60 -11.71 15.65
C GLY A 53 -0.82 -11.73 14.14
N VAL A 54 -1.16 -12.87 13.53
CA VAL A 54 -1.37 -12.98 12.07
C VAL A 54 -2.58 -12.18 11.62
N GLN A 55 -3.70 -12.25 12.35
CA GLN A 55 -4.90 -11.48 12.04
C GLN A 55 -4.64 -9.98 12.12
N LEU A 56 -4.00 -9.52 13.20
CA LEU A 56 -3.64 -8.11 13.36
C LEU A 56 -2.71 -7.61 12.24
N LEU A 57 -1.83 -8.48 11.73
CA LEU A 57 -0.99 -8.15 10.57
C LEU A 57 -1.83 -7.98 9.30
N LEU A 58 -2.81 -8.86 9.07
CA LEU A 58 -3.70 -8.77 7.91
C LEU A 58 -4.59 -7.52 7.99
N ASP A 59 -5.12 -7.21 9.17
CA ASP A 59 -5.88 -5.99 9.40
C ASP A 59 -5.01 -4.75 9.10
N ALA A 60 -3.78 -4.71 9.61
CA ALA A 60 -2.85 -3.62 9.34
C ALA A 60 -2.47 -3.49 7.85
N VAL A 61 -2.43 -4.58 7.09
CA VAL A 61 -2.24 -4.54 5.64
C VAL A 61 -3.42 -3.83 4.97
N VAL A 62 -4.65 -4.13 5.38
CA VAL A 62 -5.86 -3.49 4.84
C VAL A 62 -5.92 -2.02 5.25
N ASP A 63 -5.60 -1.71 6.50
CA ASP A 63 -5.75 -0.37 7.07
C ASP A 63 -4.66 0.60 6.60
N TYR A 64 -3.42 0.15 6.45
CA TYR A 64 -2.27 1.06 6.24
C TYR A 64 -1.66 1.01 4.86
N LEU A 65 -1.77 -0.10 4.10
CA LEU A 65 -1.17 -0.14 2.78
C LEU A 65 -2.03 0.57 1.72
N PRO A 66 -1.39 1.23 0.74
CA PRO A 66 -2.11 1.92 -0.32
C PRO A 66 -2.83 0.93 -1.24
N SER A 67 -4.07 1.24 -1.58
CA SER A 67 -4.81 0.57 -2.65
C SER A 67 -4.32 1.06 -4.03
N PRO A 68 -4.66 0.37 -5.12
CA PRO A 68 -4.38 0.87 -6.47
C PRO A 68 -4.99 2.24 -6.77
N LEU A 69 -6.04 2.64 -6.06
CA LEU A 69 -6.71 3.94 -6.21
C LEU A 69 -5.97 5.07 -5.47
N ASP A 70 -5.21 4.74 -4.43
CA ASP A 70 -4.42 5.72 -3.67
C ASP A 70 -3.12 6.12 -4.39
N ILE A 71 -2.75 5.37 -5.45
CA ILE A 71 -1.50 5.57 -6.18
C ILE A 71 -1.78 6.28 -7.51
N PRO A 72 -0.89 7.22 -7.92
CA PRO A 72 -1.07 7.92 -9.19
C PRO A 72 -1.06 6.95 -10.39
N PRO A 73 -1.72 7.33 -11.50
CA PRO A 73 -1.76 6.52 -12.72
C PRO A 73 -0.37 6.13 -13.22
N VAL A 74 -0.27 4.95 -13.81
CA VAL A 74 0.99 4.47 -14.38
C VAL A 74 1.22 5.16 -15.73
N LYS A 75 2.40 5.75 -15.86
CA LYS A 75 2.87 6.30 -17.14
C LYS A 75 3.79 5.27 -17.80
N GLY A 76 3.59 5.05 -19.08
CA GLY A 76 4.40 4.15 -19.90
C GLY A 76 4.62 4.72 -21.29
N ILE A 77 5.48 4.10 -22.06
CA ILE A 77 5.75 4.45 -23.45
C ILE A 77 5.10 3.37 -24.34
N GLY A 78 4.19 3.77 -25.20
CA GLY A 78 3.57 2.88 -26.18
C GLY A 78 4.52 2.48 -27.30
N PRO A 79 4.14 1.49 -28.12
CA PRO A 79 5.00 0.96 -29.18
C PRO A 79 5.39 1.98 -30.27
N LYS A 80 4.67 3.10 -30.36
CA LYS A 80 4.95 4.21 -31.31
C LYS A 80 5.70 5.37 -30.64
N GLY A 81 6.14 5.20 -29.38
CA GLY A 81 6.83 6.24 -28.64
C GLY A 81 5.92 7.28 -27.97
N GLU A 82 4.58 7.09 -28.03
CA GLU A 82 3.61 7.95 -27.35
C GLU A 82 3.60 7.67 -25.84
N GLU A 83 3.40 8.72 -25.04
CA GLU A 83 3.13 8.56 -23.61
C GLU A 83 1.72 7.98 -23.42
N VAL A 84 1.65 6.85 -22.75
CA VAL A 84 0.40 6.17 -22.39
C VAL A 84 0.23 6.24 -20.88
N VAL A 85 -0.92 6.78 -20.45
CA VAL A 85 -1.30 6.82 -19.02
C VAL A 85 -2.38 5.76 -18.80
N ARG A 86 -2.24 4.96 -17.74
CA ARG A 86 -3.23 3.96 -17.32
C ARG A 86 -3.69 4.22 -15.91
N THR A 87 -4.98 4.39 -15.73
CA THR A 87 -5.63 4.52 -14.42
C THR A 87 -6.01 3.15 -13.86
N ALA A 88 -6.18 3.06 -12.54
CA ALA A 88 -6.68 1.84 -11.90
C ALA A 88 -8.21 1.79 -12.04
N SER A 89 -8.72 1.33 -13.19
CA SER A 89 -10.14 1.21 -13.49
C SER A 89 -10.44 -0.08 -14.23
N ASP A 90 -11.60 -0.67 -13.95
CA ASP A 90 -12.05 -1.90 -14.62
C ASP A 90 -12.44 -1.68 -16.10
N SER A 91 -12.70 -0.44 -16.50
CA SER A 91 -12.99 -0.07 -17.88
C SER A 91 -11.75 0.14 -18.75
N GLU A 92 -10.57 0.27 -18.13
CA GLU A 92 -9.30 0.47 -18.83
C GLU A 92 -8.75 -0.85 -19.40
N PRO A 93 -8.01 -0.80 -20.51
CA PRO A 93 -7.30 -1.95 -21.03
C PRO A 93 -6.33 -2.51 -19.99
N PHE A 94 -6.12 -3.83 -20.03
CA PHE A 94 -5.18 -4.49 -19.12
C PHE A 94 -3.80 -3.83 -19.15
N ALA A 95 -3.27 -3.52 -17.98
CA ALA A 95 -1.92 -3.05 -17.79
C ALA A 95 -1.28 -3.75 -16.59
N GLY A 96 -0.10 -4.29 -16.78
CA GLY A 96 0.62 -4.99 -15.72
C GLY A 96 2.11 -4.95 -15.98
N ILE A 97 2.89 -5.16 -14.94
CA ILE A 97 4.35 -5.27 -15.03
C ILE A 97 4.77 -6.68 -14.63
N ALA A 98 5.53 -7.35 -15.48
CA ALA A 98 6.20 -8.61 -15.16
C ALA A 98 7.52 -8.27 -14.45
N PHE A 99 7.66 -8.62 -13.19
CA PHE A 99 8.84 -8.26 -12.39
C PHE A 99 9.67 -9.46 -11.94
N LYS A 100 9.14 -10.67 -12.10
CA LYS A 100 9.86 -11.90 -11.74
C LYS A 100 9.44 -13.06 -12.61
N ILE A 101 10.41 -13.85 -13.05
CA ILE A 101 10.22 -15.14 -13.72
C ILE A 101 10.56 -16.22 -12.70
N MET A 102 9.67 -17.17 -12.50
CA MET A 102 9.88 -18.36 -11.67
C MET A 102 9.79 -19.60 -12.55
N THR A 103 10.71 -20.53 -12.38
CA THR A 103 10.67 -21.86 -13.00
C THR A 103 10.18 -22.89 -11.97
N ASP A 104 9.20 -23.67 -12.36
CA ASP A 104 8.68 -24.77 -11.56
C ASP A 104 8.89 -26.08 -12.34
N PRO A 105 9.47 -27.13 -11.73
CA PRO A 105 9.75 -28.39 -12.43
C PRO A 105 8.51 -29.08 -13.02
N PHE A 106 7.33 -28.82 -12.45
CA PHE A 106 6.08 -29.49 -12.83
C PHE A 106 5.19 -28.64 -13.75
N VAL A 107 5.27 -27.31 -13.63
CA VAL A 107 4.36 -26.36 -14.30
C VAL A 107 5.08 -25.51 -15.36
N GLY A 108 6.41 -25.57 -15.42
CA GLY A 108 7.21 -24.80 -16.34
C GLY A 108 7.46 -23.37 -15.87
N CYS A 109 7.64 -22.44 -16.84
CA CYS A 109 7.92 -21.04 -16.55
C CYS A 109 6.64 -20.27 -16.20
N ARG A 110 6.67 -19.54 -15.07
CA ARG A 110 5.61 -18.59 -14.66
C ARG A 110 6.20 -17.19 -14.54
N CYS A 111 5.49 -16.23 -15.08
CA CYS A 111 5.78 -14.81 -14.83
C CYS A 111 4.91 -14.31 -13.68
N ILE A 112 5.53 -13.63 -12.72
CA ILE A 112 4.80 -12.94 -11.66
C ILE A 112 4.55 -11.51 -12.14
N HIS A 113 3.27 -11.14 -12.24
CA HIS A 113 2.81 -9.86 -12.70
C HIS A 113 2.18 -9.07 -11.56
N ARG A 114 2.37 -7.78 -11.56
CA ARG A 114 1.56 -6.85 -10.78
C ARG A 114 0.53 -6.21 -11.71
N CYS A 115 -0.74 -6.57 -11.57
CA CYS A 115 -1.83 -5.94 -12.29
C CYS A 115 -2.13 -4.54 -11.74
N ARG A 116 -2.45 -3.62 -12.63
CA ARG A 116 -2.89 -2.26 -12.32
C ARG A 116 -4.29 -1.96 -12.84
N SER A 117 -4.81 -2.80 -13.71
CA SER A 117 -6.16 -2.75 -14.26
C SER A 117 -6.72 -4.17 -14.36
N ARG A 118 -7.99 -4.29 -14.63
CA ARG A 118 -8.84 -5.49 -14.73
C ARG A 118 -8.11 -6.85 -14.84
N TRP A 119 -8.51 -7.79 -13.97
CA TRP A 119 -8.35 -9.23 -14.18
C TRP A 119 -9.45 -9.71 -15.15
N SER A 120 -9.07 -10.21 -16.30
CA SER A 120 -9.95 -10.98 -17.19
C SER A 120 -9.72 -12.46 -16.98
#